data_d9de615c6546bc9236861d9ddfb53523
#
_entry.id   d9de615c6546bc9236861d9ddfb53523
#
_cell.length_a   1.000
_cell.length_b   1.000
_cell.length_c   1.000
_cell.angle_alpha   90.00
_cell.angle_beta   90.00
_cell.angle_gamma   90.00
#
_symmetry.space_group_name_H-M   'P 1'
#
loop_
_entity.id
_entity.type
_entity.pdbx_description
1 polymer ?
#
loop_
_entity_poly.entity_id
_entity_poly.type
_entity_poly.pdbx_seq_one_letter_code
_entity_poly.pdbx_strand_id
1 'polypeptide(L)'
;MNEIKIRSIGIDIIKAISLISVIIYHLYEYKGTYIGVVLFFVISGYLITEVLYERDDSYFKFLKRRYTKIFPPLIVVLFFSCLAFYHFYGFLSTKLIFNSVTSLFGLSNIYQIFSGMSYFERSGDLFPLLHTWSLSIEIQFYVIFPFLIYLFKKLKLNIKVIAIIIIVLSLISGTVMIYKEYINYDLSAIYYGTDTRIFSILIGSAFYFLFKDKKLDAKKANIISYVFLGIIVLITLSVDYSSKSNYYGFLYLISILGGFITVTSLKTGFLDFKNPLAKPFSKLGEHSYVYYLWQYPIMIYSLEYFKWSDIDYNYTVGIQIIILIILSEISYKFLIESRQGSIILRRIFLVLYVAILFFLPISTESNSDEVKNRANEIDNNLVTNEFSHTTHENTKEDSVDYIANKLIEKMELPKKQEPKETEKNISEAKKEEEVVDKKKEDNSIEGKDYTFIGDSVMKMGEPYIKEIFKDANVDTKVSRQFTDLPKVLE
;
A
#
# COMPACT_ATOMS: atom_id res chain seq x y z
N MET A 1 -38.11 14.95 -11.95
CA MET A 1 -38.11 13.48 -11.75
C MET A 1 -36.68 13.01 -11.75
N ASN A 2 -36.13 12.62 -10.57
CA ASN A 2 -34.78 12.10 -10.49
C ASN A 2 -34.81 10.68 -11.06
N GLU A 3 -34.25 10.49 -12.24
CA GLU A 3 -33.95 9.15 -12.74
C GLU A 3 -33.11 8.41 -11.69
N ILE A 4 -33.64 7.31 -11.19
CA ILE A 4 -32.89 6.38 -10.35
C ILE A 4 -31.77 5.86 -11.27
N LYS A 5 -30.55 6.37 -11.07
CA LYS A 5 -29.40 5.97 -11.86
C LYS A 5 -29.24 4.46 -11.71
N ILE A 6 -29.47 3.75 -12.81
CA ILE A 6 -29.29 2.29 -12.87
C ILE A 6 -27.83 2.01 -12.49
N ARG A 7 -27.65 1.16 -11.50
CA ARG A 7 -26.33 0.69 -11.06
C ARG A 7 -25.57 0.13 -12.28
N SER A 8 -24.34 0.58 -12.51
CA SER A 8 -23.52 0.07 -13.60
C SER A 8 -22.82 -1.23 -13.16
N ILE A 9 -23.17 -2.33 -13.83
CA ILE A 9 -22.50 -3.63 -13.66
C ILE A 9 -21.02 -3.51 -14.02
N GLY A 10 -20.68 -2.74 -15.07
CA GLY A 10 -19.29 -2.55 -15.47
C GLY A 10 -18.43 -1.91 -14.40
N ILE A 11 -18.94 -0.93 -13.66
CA ILE A 11 -18.23 -0.35 -12.51
C ILE A 11 -18.02 -1.39 -11.42
N ASP A 12 -19.01 -2.21 -11.13
CA ASP A 12 -18.87 -3.24 -10.10
C ASP A 12 -17.86 -4.32 -10.54
N ILE A 13 -17.83 -4.68 -11.82
CA ILE A 13 -16.80 -5.60 -12.36
C ILE A 13 -15.39 -5.01 -12.22
N ILE A 14 -15.19 -3.71 -12.52
CA ILE A 14 -13.88 -3.08 -12.35
C ILE A 14 -13.48 -3.07 -10.87
N LYS A 15 -14.39 -2.79 -9.95
CA LYS A 15 -14.14 -2.88 -8.51
C LYS A 15 -13.78 -4.29 -8.08
N ALA A 16 -14.45 -5.32 -8.63
CA ALA A 16 -14.12 -6.71 -8.33
C ALA A 16 -12.71 -7.07 -8.82
N ILE A 17 -12.35 -6.69 -10.04
CA ILE A 17 -10.99 -6.88 -10.58
C ILE A 17 -9.96 -6.17 -9.70
N SER A 18 -10.23 -4.92 -9.31
CA SER A 18 -9.36 -4.14 -8.43
C SER A 18 -9.18 -4.81 -7.07
N LEU A 19 -10.27 -5.33 -6.47
CA LEU A 19 -10.23 -6.04 -5.20
C LEU A 19 -9.42 -7.33 -5.31
N ILE A 20 -9.68 -8.15 -6.33
CA ILE A 20 -8.95 -9.41 -6.57
C ILE A 20 -7.45 -9.10 -6.74
N SER A 21 -7.10 -8.06 -7.49
CA SER A 21 -5.72 -7.62 -7.67
C SER A 21 -5.05 -7.30 -6.32
N VAL A 22 -5.72 -6.54 -5.44
CA VAL A 22 -5.19 -6.21 -4.10
C VAL A 22 -5.07 -7.44 -3.20
N ILE A 23 -6.04 -8.37 -3.26
CA ILE A 23 -5.97 -9.63 -2.50
C ILE A 23 -4.78 -10.46 -2.96
N ILE A 24 -4.58 -10.60 -4.28
CA ILE A 24 -3.41 -11.32 -4.84
C ILE A 24 -2.11 -10.67 -4.39
N TYR A 25 -2.04 -9.34 -4.34
CA TYR A 25 -0.87 -8.64 -3.83
C TYR A 25 -0.57 -9.01 -2.37
N HIS A 26 -1.55 -8.98 -1.52
CA HIS A 26 -1.34 -9.27 -0.11
C HIS A 26 -1.03 -10.75 0.16
N LEU A 27 -1.59 -11.67 -0.63
CA LEU A 27 -1.35 -13.10 -0.46
C LEU A 27 -0.01 -13.56 -1.06
N TYR A 28 0.35 -13.06 -2.24
CA TYR A 28 1.48 -13.57 -3.02
C TYR A 28 2.52 -12.52 -3.41
N GLU A 29 2.34 -11.26 -3.02
CA GLU A 29 3.21 -10.12 -3.39
C GLU A 29 3.48 -10.04 -4.91
N TYR A 30 2.49 -10.48 -5.70
CA TYR A 30 2.69 -10.61 -7.13
C TYR A 30 2.83 -9.24 -7.81
N LYS A 31 4.06 -8.89 -8.21
CA LYS A 31 4.46 -7.69 -8.98
C LYS A 31 3.55 -6.46 -8.77
N GLY A 32 2.89 -6.01 -9.85
CA GLY A 32 2.08 -4.78 -9.89
C GLY A 32 0.63 -4.91 -9.40
N THR A 33 0.23 -6.02 -8.78
CA THR A 33 -1.18 -6.24 -8.38
C THR A 33 -1.67 -5.24 -7.31
N TYR A 34 -0.77 -4.55 -6.59
CA TYR A 34 -1.09 -3.40 -5.71
C TYR A 34 -1.79 -2.23 -6.45
N ILE A 35 -1.69 -2.16 -7.79
CA ILE A 35 -2.31 -1.15 -8.66
C ILE A 35 -3.85 -1.10 -8.52
N GLY A 36 -4.48 -2.19 -8.05
CA GLY A 36 -5.92 -2.22 -7.79
C GLY A 36 -6.42 -1.04 -6.94
N VAL A 37 -5.62 -0.54 -6.00
CA VAL A 37 -5.95 0.64 -5.17
C VAL A 37 -6.08 1.91 -6.01
N VAL A 38 -5.25 2.07 -7.06
CA VAL A 38 -5.32 3.23 -7.96
C VAL A 38 -6.67 3.30 -8.68
N LEU A 39 -7.16 2.16 -9.16
CA LEU A 39 -8.46 2.08 -9.82
C LEU A 39 -9.60 2.39 -8.84
N PHE A 40 -9.54 1.93 -7.59
CA PHE A 40 -10.50 2.32 -6.56
C PHE A 40 -10.52 3.82 -6.35
N PHE A 41 -9.38 4.47 -6.23
CA PHE A 41 -9.28 5.92 -6.07
C PHE A 41 -9.91 6.67 -7.24
N VAL A 42 -9.63 6.26 -8.47
CA VAL A 42 -10.20 6.89 -9.68
C VAL A 42 -11.73 6.74 -9.71
N ILE A 43 -12.24 5.54 -9.45
CA ILE A 43 -13.71 5.28 -9.40
C ILE A 43 -14.35 6.12 -8.30
N SER A 44 -13.76 6.14 -7.11
CA SER A 44 -14.23 6.97 -5.97
C SER A 44 -14.27 8.45 -6.36
N GLY A 45 -13.21 8.98 -6.95
CA GLY A 45 -13.15 10.37 -7.38
C GLY A 45 -14.27 10.73 -8.35
N TYR A 46 -14.50 9.90 -9.36
CA TYR A 46 -15.58 10.13 -10.34
C TYR A 46 -16.96 10.11 -9.67
N LEU A 47 -17.28 9.03 -8.95
CA LEU A 47 -18.61 8.82 -8.38
C LEU A 47 -18.95 9.83 -7.28
N ILE A 48 -17.96 10.22 -6.46
CA ILE A 48 -18.15 11.22 -5.42
C ILE A 48 -18.39 12.60 -6.04
N THR A 49 -17.62 12.96 -7.06
CA THR A 49 -17.77 14.23 -7.78
C THR A 49 -19.15 14.31 -8.41
N GLU A 50 -19.62 13.25 -9.06
CA GLU A 50 -20.97 13.16 -9.61
C GLU A 50 -22.04 13.41 -8.55
N VAL A 51 -21.95 12.71 -7.41
CA VAL A 51 -22.90 12.87 -6.31
C VAL A 51 -22.90 14.28 -5.74
N LEU A 52 -21.72 14.90 -5.56
CA LEU A 52 -21.59 16.25 -5.01
C LEU A 52 -22.07 17.33 -6.00
N TYR A 53 -21.82 17.12 -7.29
CA TYR A 53 -22.17 18.11 -8.27
C TYR A 53 -23.64 18.07 -8.68
N GLU A 54 -24.22 16.85 -8.83
CA GLU A 54 -25.60 16.65 -9.27
C GLU A 54 -26.63 16.78 -8.16
N ARG A 55 -26.25 16.51 -6.91
CA ARG A 55 -27.18 16.59 -5.78
C ARG A 55 -27.03 17.90 -5.03
N ASP A 56 -28.16 18.48 -4.63
CA ASP A 56 -28.21 19.67 -3.78
C ASP A 56 -28.21 19.30 -2.30
N ASP A 57 -27.24 18.47 -1.93
CA ASP A 57 -27.09 18.09 -0.52
C ASP A 57 -26.23 19.10 0.23
N SER A 58 -26.63 19.42 1.46
CA SER A 58 -25.76 20.16 2.36
C SER A 58 -24.51 19.35 2.70
N TYR A 59 -23.41 20.03 3.04
CA TYR A 59 -22.15 19.42 3.44
C TYR A 59 -22.33 18.32 4.49
N PHE A 60 -23.04 18.62 5.59
CA PHE A 60 -23.26 17.66 6.66
C PHE A 60 -24.14 16.47 6.25
N LYS A 61 -25.12 16.68 5.34
CA LYS A 61 -25.96 15.60 4.83
C LYS A 61 -25.14 14.63 3.96
N PHE A 62 -24.24 15.16 3.15
CA PHE A 62 -23.29 14.35 2.38
C PHE A 62 -22.38 13.53 3.30
N LEU A 63 -21.69 14.20 4.26
CA LEU A 63 -20.81 13.51 5.21
C LEU A 63 -21.56 12.44 5.99
N LYS A 64 -22.72 12.75 6.55
CA LYS A 64 -23.52 11.77 7.28
C LYS A 64 -23.81 10.51 6.45
N ARG A 65 -24.14 10.68 5.15
CA ARG A 65 -24.38 9.52 4.26
C ARG A 65 -23.12 8.70 4.03
N ARG A 66 -21.95 9.32 3.91
CA ARG A 66 -20.68 8.60 3.75
C ARG A 66 -20.31 7.87 5.02
N TYR A 67 -20.30 8.55 6.13
CA TYR A 67 -19.98 7.95 7.43
C TYR A 67 -20.92 6.81 7.81
N THR A 68 -22.22 6.91 7.53
CA THR A 68 -23.17 5.82 7.81
C THR A 68 -22.91 4.55 6.99
N LYS A 69 -22.19 4.64 5.88
CA LYS A 69 -21.79 3.46 5.08
C LYS A 69 -20.40 2.93 5.46
N ILE A 70 -19.46 3.82 5.79
CA ILE A 70 -18.06 3.48 6.02
C ILE A 70 -17.85 3.00 7.45
N PHE A 71 -18.37 3.71 8.43
CA PHE A 71 -18.09 3.48 9.84
C PHE A 71 -18.55 2.12 10.39
N PRO A 72 -19.76 1.60 10.10
CA PRO A 72 -20.19 0.36 10.72
C PRO A 72 -19.27 -0.83 10.45
N PRO A 73 -18.90 -1.14 9.18
CA PRO A 73 -17.95 -2.22 8.92
C PRO A 73 -16.55 -1.93 9.48
N LEU A 74 -16.09 -0.67 9.40
CA LEU A 74 -14.78 -0.29 9.90
C LEU A 74 -14.65 -0.56 11.40
N ILE A 75 -15.61 -0.10 12.22
CA ILE A 75 -15.59 -0.33 13.68
C ILE A 75 -15.56 -1.81 14.02
N VAL A 76 -16.34 -2.62 13.30
CA VAL A 76 -16.38 -4.07 13.52
C VAL A 76 -15.01 -4.70 13.23
N VAL A 77 -14.39 -4.33 12.11
CA VAL A 77 -13.04 -4.83 11.75
C VAL A 77 -12.00 -4.39 12.76
N LEU A 78 -12.02 -3.11 13.19
CA LEU A 78 -11.11 -2.61 14.22
C LEU A 78 -11.26 -3.36 15.54
N PHE A 79 -12.53 -3.56 15.99
CA PHE A 79 -12.84 -4.32 17.18
C PHE A 79 -12.25 -5.73 17.13
N PHE A 80 -12.57 -6.49 16.08
CA PHE A 80 -12.09 -7.86 15.96
C PHE A 80 -10.58 -7.94 15.74
N SER A 81 -9.98 -6.96 15.07
CA SER A 81 -8.51 -6.90 14.93
C SER A 81 -7.82 -6.69 16.28
N CYS A 82 -8.32 -5.78 17.13
CA CYS A 82 -7.80 -5.59 18.47
C CYS A 82 -8.02 -6.83 19.34
N LEU A 83 -9.19 -7.46 19.27
CA LEU A 83 -9.51 -8.66 20.04
C LEU A 83 -8.63 -9.85 19.63
N ALA A 84 -8.42 -10.05 18.32
CA ALA A 84 -7.54 -11.09 17.82
C ALA A 84 -6.09 -10.85 18.24
N PHE A 85 -5.60 -9.61 18.16
CA PHE A 85 -4.27 -9.27 18.66
C PHE A 85 -4.11 -9.62 20.14
N TYR A 86 -5.09 -9.22 20.95
CA TYR A 86 -5.10 -9.56 22.38
C TYR A 86 -5.13 -11.10 22.62
N HIS A 87 -5.89 -11.82 21.81
CA HIS A 87 -5.93 -13.30 21.91
C HIS A 87 -4.56 -13.95 21.68
N PHE A 88 -3.80 -13.47 20.70
CA PHE A 88 -2.48 -14.02 20.36
C PHE A 88 -1.38 -13.57 21.32
N TYR A 89 -1.45 -12.34 21.84
CA TYR A 89 -0.32 -11.73 22.56
C TYR A 89 -0.60 -11.41 24.03
N GLY A 90 -1.84 -11.47 24.49
CA GLY A 90 -2.24 -11.16 25.86
C GLY A 90 -2.27 -9.67 26.22
N PHE A 91 -1.97 -8.79 25.27
CA PHE A 91 -1.99 -7.32 25.42
C PHE A 91 -2.34 -6.63 24.12
N LEU A 92 -2.62 -5.31 24.16
CA LEU A 92 -2.71 -4.47 22.97
C LEU A 92 -1.44 -3.66 22.78
N SER A 93 -0.87 -3.65 21.57
CA SER A 93 0.27 -2.78 21.30
C SER A 93 -0.18 -1.34 21.12
N THR A 94 0.63 -0.40 21.62
CA THR A 94 0.39 1.03 21.45
C THR A 94 0.28 1.41 19.95
N LYS A 95 1.10 0.81 19.10
CA LYS A 95 1.05 1.03 17.65
C LYS A 95 -0.30 0.60 17.04
N LEU A 96 -0.83 -0.56 17.44
CA LEU A 96 -2.15 -1.03 16.99
C LEU A 96 -3.26 -0.09 17.45
N ILE A 97 -3.24 0.33 18.72
CA ILE A 97 -4.23 1.26 19.26
C ILE A 97 -4.24 2.57 18.47
N PHE A 98 -3.08 3.21 18.31
CA PHE A 98 -3.00 4.47 17.57
C PHE A 98 -3.39 4.30 16.10
N ASN A 99 -2.98 3.21 15.44
CA ASN A 99 -3.39 2.94 14.06
C ASN A 99 -4.91 2.71 13.95
N SER A 100 -5.52 1.99 14.90
CA SER A 100 -6.96 1.75 14.92
C SER A 100 -7.76 3.04 15.17
N VAL A 101 -7.35 3.86 16.13
CA VAL A 101 -7.98 5.15 16.42
C VAL A 101 -7.83 6.11 15.25
N THR A 102 -6.63 6.25 14.70
CA THR A 102 -6.39 7.14 13.54
C THR A 102 -7.14 6.67 12.30
N SER A 103 -7.38 5.36 12.12
CA SER A 103 -8.24 4.82 11.05
C SER A 103 -9.68 5.33 11.14
N LEU A 104 -10.25 5.45 12.34
CA LEU A 104 -11.60 6.01 12.53
C LEU A 104 -11.70 7.48 12.09
N PHE A 105 -10.63 8.25 12.27
CA PHE A 105 -10.58 9.66 11.90
C PHE A 105 -10.06 9.91 10.48
N GLY A 106 -9.71 8.86 9.73
CA GLY A 106 -9.14 8.98 8.39
C GLY A 106 -7.72 9.56 8.40
N LEU A 107 -6.93 9.23 9.41
CA LEU A 107 -5.58 9.72 9.63
C LEU A 107 -4.54 8.59 9.74
N SER A 108 -4.92 7.33 9.48
CA SER A 108 -3.98 6.20 9.66
C SER A 108 -2.78 6.27 8.73
N ASN A 109 -2.94 6.77 7.50
CA ASN A 109 -1.83 6.98 6.59
C ASN A 109 -0.78 7.97 7.14
N ILE A 110 -1.23 9.04 7.78
CA ILE A 110 -0.35 10.03 8.42
C ILE A 110 0.36 9.39 9.60
N TYR A 111 -0.39 8.66 10.45
CA TYR A 111 0.19 7.95 11.58
C TYR A 111 1.23 6.91 11.12
N GLN A 112 0.95 6.13 10.09
CA GLN A 112 1.86 5.12 9.54
C GLN A 112 3.16 5.73 9.02
N ILE A 113 3.11 6.90 8.36
CA ILE A 113 4.31 7.64 7.95
C ILE A 113 5.15 8.05 9.17
N PHE A 114 4.53 8.71 10.17
CA PHE A 114 5.26 9.19 11.34
C PHE A 114 5.77 8.08 12.25
N SER A 115 5.13 6.93 12.28
CA SER A 115 5.56 5.77 13.07
C SER A 115 6.55 4.86 12.34
N GLY A 116 6.97 5.22 11.13
CA GLY A 116 7.93 4.45 10.33
C GLY A 116 7.43 3.07 9.92
N MET A 117 6.09 2.87 9.85
CA MET A 117 5.53 1.61 9.37
C MET A 117 5.74 1.48 7.87
N SER A 118 6.51 0.49 7.44
CA SER A 118 6.67 0.20 6.01
C SER A 118 5.50 -0.62 5.47
N TYR A 119 5.08 -0.30 4.23
CA TYR A 119 4.11 -1.11 3.51
C TYR A 119 4.78 -2.28 2.79
N PHE A 120 6.04 -2.11 2.45
CA PHE A 120 6.80 -3.00 1.60
C PHE A 120 7.79 -3.87 2.37
N GLU A 121 8.16 -3.46 3.57
CA GLU A 121 9.01 -4.24 4.46
C GLU A 121 8.14 -4.93 5.49
N ARG A 122 8.17 -6.24 5.50
CA ARG A 122 7.61 -7.02 6.60
C ARG A 122 8.55 -6.90 7.78
N SER A 123 8.59 -5.73 8.40
CA SER A 123 9.24 -5.58 9.69
C SER A 123 8.51 -6.45 10.70
N GLY A 124 9.25 -7.17 11.53
CA GLY A 124 8.73 -8.15 12.49
C GLY A 124 7.59 -7.71 13.43
N ASP A 125 6.99 -6.56 13.23
CA ASP A 125 5.82 -6.05 13.92
C ASP A 125 4.53 -6.43 13.16
N LEU A 126 3.57 -7.03 13.83
CA LEU A 126 2.26 -7.35 13.25
C LEU A 126 1.38 -6.08 13.14
N PHE A 127 1.17 -5.63 11.92
CA PHE A 127 0.32 -4.47 11.63
C PHE A 127 -0.98 -4.86 10.89
N PRO A 128 -1.97 -5.46 11.57
CA PRO A 128 -3.16 -5.99 10.90
C PRO A 128 -4.05 -4.93 10.25
N LEU A 129 -3.82 -3.65 10.53
CA LEU A 129 -4.59 -2.52 10.02
C LEU A 129 -3.81 -1.66 9.02
N LEU A 130 -2.68 -2.16 8.50
CA LEU A 130 -1.84 -1.38 7.60
C LEU A 130 -2.60 -0.89 6.35
N HIS A 131 -3.45 -1.73 5.76
CA HIS A 131 -4.25 -1.42 4.58
C HIS A 131 -5.18 -0.20 4.73
N THR A 132 -5.47 0.25 5.96
CA THR A 132 -6.38 1.40 6.22
C THR A 132 -5.84 2.75 5.75
N TRP A 133 -4.56 2.81 5.32
CA TRP A 133 -3.97 4.02 4.76
C TRP A 133 -4.76 4.58 3.57
N SER A 134 -5.20 3.72 2.65
CA SER A 134 -5.91 4.16 1.45
C SER A 134 -7.31 4.67 1.79
N LEU A 135 -8.02 4.01 2.71
CA LEU A 135 -9.29 4.48 3.23
C LEU A 135 -9.16 5.86 3.89
N SER A 136 -8.05 6.12 4.58
CA SER A 136 -7.78 7.42 5.18
C SER A 136 -7.67 8.53 4.14
N ILE A 137 -7.00 8.31 3.03
CA ILE A 137 -6.93 9.27 1.92
C ILE A 137 -8.34 9.54 1.35
N GLU A 138 -9.15 8.50 1.18
CA GLU A 138 -10.54 8.67 0.74
C GLU A 138 -11.38 9.48 1.73
N ILE A 139 -11.27 9.22 3.04
CA ILE A 139 -12.00 9.97 4.07
C ILE A 139 -11.57 11.45 4.06
N GLN A 140 -10.27 11.74 3.94
CA GLN A 140 -9.77 13.10 3.81
C GLN A 140 -10.36 13.80 2.57
N PHE A 141 -10.41 13.10 1.44
CA PHE A 141 -11.07 13.60 0.24
C PHE A 141 -12.57 13.88 0.47
N TYR A 142 -13.29 13.01 1.18
CA TYR A 142 -14.71 13.21 1.48
C TYR A 142 -14.97 14.40 2.41
N VAL A 143 -13.98 14.79 3.21
CA VAL A 143 -14.08 15.96 4.09
C VAL A 143 -13.75 17.26 3.33
N ILE A 144 -12.66 17.26 2.55
CA ILE A 144 -12.14 18.49 1.92
C ILE A 144 -12.85 18.81 0.61
N PHE A 145 -13.07 17.81 -0.25
CA PHE A 145 -13.53 18.02 -1.62
C PHE A 145 -14.97 18.60 -1.73
N PRO A 146 -15.94 18.24 -0.86
CA PRO A 146 -17.25 18.88 -0.90
C PRO A 146 -17.21 20.39 -0.68
N PHE A 147 -16.26 20.86 0.14
CA PHE A 147 -16.06 22.30 0.35
C PHE A 147 -15.57 22.99 -0.92
N LEU A 148 -14.65 22.36 -1.67
CA LEU A 148 -14.20 22.89 -2.95
C LEU A 148 -15.35 22.94 -3.98
N ILE A 149 -16.14 21.88 -4.08
CA ILE A 149 -17.30 21.85 -5.00
C ILE A 149 -18.33 22.91 -4.62
N TYR A 150 -18.59 23.09 -3.32
CA TYR A 150 -19.46 24.17 -2.86
C TYR A 150 -18.92 25.57 -3.26
N LEU A 151 -17.60 25.78 -3.07
CA LEU A 151 -16.95 27.02 -3.48
C LEU A 151 -17.07 27.27 -5.00
N PHE A 152 -16.84 26.25 -5.81
CA PHE A 152 -16.95 26.34 -7.26
C PHE A 152 -18.39 26.69 -7.70
N LYS A 153 -19.40 26.06 -7.09
CA LYS A 153 -20.82 26.38 -7.31
C LYS A 153 -21.16 27.82 -6.89
N LYS A 154 -20.68 28.26 -5.71
CA LYS A 154 -20.89 29.61 -5.20
C LYS A 154 -20.26 30.68 -6.11
N LEU A 155 -19.07 30.40 -6.64
CA LEU A 155 -18.37 31.28 -7.59
C LEU A 155 -18.93 31.17 -9.01
N LYS A 156 -19.93 30.31 -9.24
CA LYS A 156 -20.54 30.05 -10.57
C LYS A 156 -19.50 29.73 -11.66
N LEU A 157 -18.46 29.00 -11.30
CA LEU A 157 -17.40 28.66 -12.22
C LEU A 157 -17.92 27.77 -13.37
N ASN A 158 -17.41 28.02 -14.57
CA ASN A 158 -17.70 27.19 -15.74
C ASN A 158 -17.11 25.78 -15.51
N ILE A 159 -17.83 24.74 -15.97
CA ILE A 159 -17.42 23.33 -15.85
C ILE A 159 -16.00 23.09 -16.38
N LYS A 160 -15.62 23.75 -17.51
CA LYS A 160 -14.28 23.64 -18.07
C LYS A 160 -13.20 24.21 -17.13
N VAL A 161 -13.51 25.34 -16.47
CA VAL A 161 -12.61 25.96 -15.47
C VAL A 161 -12.44 25.03 -14.27
N ILE A 162 -13.54 24.44 -13.77
CA ILE A 162 -13.50 23.46 -12.68
C ILE A 162 -12.62 22.27 -13.08
N ALA A 163 -12.82 21.71 -14.26
CA ALA A 163 -12.00 20.61 -14.76
C ALA A 163 -10.51 20.96 -14.80
N ILE A 164 -10.16 22.16 -15.31
CA ILE A 164 -8.78 22.64 -15.38
C ILE A 164 -8.18 22.75 -13.96
N ILE A 165 -8.90 23.36 -13.01
CA ILE A 165 -8.42 23.48 -11.62
C ILE A 165 -8.13 22.10 -11.04
N ILE A 166 -9.03 21.13 -11.19
CA ILE A 166 -8.85 19.77 -10.67
C ILE A 166 -7.67 19.06 -11.36
N ILE A 167 -7.50 19.24 -12.67
CA ILE A 167 -6.35 18.71 -13.41
C ILE A 167 -5.05 19.32 -12.86
N VAL A 168 -5.00 20.64 -12.67
CA VAL A 168 -3.81 21.32 -12.11
C VAL A 168 -3.49 20.77 -10.71
N LEU A 169 -4.49 20.62 -9.84
CA LEU A 169 -4.30 20.02 -8.51
C LEU A 169 -3.78 18.57 -8.61
N SER A 170 -4.27 17.79 -9.57
CA SER A 170 -3.77 16.42 -9.76
C SER A 170 -2.32 16.42 -10.29
N LEU A 171 -1.96 17.34 -11.19
CA LEU A 171 -0.60 17.50 -11.68
C LEU A 171 0.36 17.91 -10.55
N ILE A 172 -0.05 18.82 -9.67
CA ILE A 172 0.74 19.20 -8.49
C ILE A 172 1.02 17.96 -7.65
N SER A 173 0.00 17.16 -7.30
CA SER A 173 0.18 15.95 -6.52
C SER A 173 1.10 14.93 -7.22
N GLY A 174 0.94 14.71 -8.52
CA GLY A 174 1.82 13.85 -9.31
C GLY A 174 3.26 14.36 -9.35
N THR A 175 3.46 15.66 -9.47
CA THR A 175 4.80 16.28 -9.44
C THR A 175 5.45 16.14 -8.07
N VAL A 176 4.70 16.29 -6.97
CA VAL A 176 5.19 16.05 -5.60
C VAL A 176 5.66 14.59 -5.45
N MET A 177 4.92 13.63 -6.00
CA MET A 177 5.32 12.22 -5.99
C MET A 177 6.65 12.01 -6.73
N ILE A 178 6.76 12.55 -7.95
CA ILE A 178 7.99 12.48 -8.78
C ILE A 178 9.17 13.14 -8.06
N TYR A 179 8.96 14.31 -7.48
CA TYR A 179 10.00 15.04 -6.76
C TYR A 179 10.50 14.28 -5.54
N LYS A 180 9.59 13.73 -4.73
CA LYS A 180 9.97 12.92 -3.56
C LYS A 180 10.77 11.68 -3.95
N GLU A 181 10.37 10.99 -5.04
CA GLU A 181 11.15 9.86 -5.57
C GLU A 181 12.52 10.30 -6.08
N TYR A 182 12.58 11.46 -6.79
CA TYR A 182 13.84 12.00 -7.32
C TYR A 182 14.87 12.28 -6.21
N ILE A 183 14.44 12.78 -5.06
CA ILE A 183 15.30 13.04 -3.90
C ILE A 183 15.52 11.80 -3.02
N ASN A 184 15.08 10.60 -3.48
CA ASN A 184 15.11 9.34 -2.73
C ASN A 184 14.49 9.46 -1.32
N TYR A 185 13.34 10.11 -1.23
CA TYR A 185 12.57 10.17 0.01
C TYR A 185 12.05 8.77 0.38
N ASP A 186 11.66 8.58 1.65
CA ASP A 186 11.13 7.30 2.12
C ASP A 186 9.98 6.78 1.24
N LEU A 187 10.12 5.54 0.73
CA LEU A 187 9.20 4.96 -0.23
C LEU A 187 7.81 4.74 0.37
N SER A 188 7.74 4.34 1.65
CA SER A 188 6.47 4.14 2.34
C SER A 188 5.75 5.47 2.54
N ALA A 189 6.48 6.54 2.85
CA ALA A 189 5.92 7.89 2.94
C ALA A 189 5.43 8.41 1.58
N ILE A 190 6.10 8.08 0.47
CA ILE A 190 5.60 8.37 -0.89
C ILE A 190 4.34 7.57 -1.16
N TYR A 191 4.29 6.30 -0.74
CA TYR A 191 3.16 5.42 -1.00
C TYR A 191 1.92 5.76 -0.16
N TYR A 192 2.08 6.13 1.11
CA TYR A 192 0.98 6.49 2.02
C TYR A 192 0.57 7.97 1.93
N GLY A 193 1.40 8.84 1.37
CA GLY A 193 1.20 10.28 1.38
C GLY A 193 -0.07 10.72 0.68
N THR A 194 -0.91 11.51 1.34
CA THR A 194 -2.08 12.12 0.70
C THR A 194 -1.65 13.05 -0.43
N ASP A 195 -0.60 13.79 -0.23
CA ASP A 195 0.00 14.72 -1.19
C ASP A 195 0.53 14.05 -2.45
N THR A 196 0.98 12.79 -2.34
CA THR A 196 1.55 12.00 -3.42
C THR A 196 0.56 11.04 -4.08
N ARG A 197 -0.61 10.81 -3.48
CA ARG A 197 -1.58 9.79 -3.96
C ARG A 197 -2.93 10.34 -4.35
N ILE A 198 -3.29 11.54 -3.86
CA ILE A 198 -4.61 12.12 -4.13
C ILE A 198 -4.85 12.42 -5.61
N PHE A 199 -3.79 12.49 -6.44
CA PHE A 199 -3.92 12.69 -7.89
C PHE A 199 -4.85 11.67 -8.53
N SER A 200 -4.84 10.41 -8.09
CA SER A 200 -5.69 9.36 -8.68
C SER A 200 -7.18 9.66 -8.46
N ILE A 201 -7.54 10.14 -7.26
CA ILE A 201 -8.93 10.55 -6.95
C ILE A 201 -9.29 11.80 -7.75
N LEU A 202 -8.37 12.78 -7.83
CA LEU A 202 -8.57 14.01 -8.58
C LEU A 202 -8.70 13.75 -10.08
N ILE A 203 -7.96 12.81 -10.66
CA ILE A 203 -8.12 12.38 -12.05
C ILE A 203 -9.54 11.84 -12.27
N GLY A 204 -10.03 10.95 -11.40
CA GLY A 204 -11.42 10.49 -11.48
C GLY A 204 -12.43 11.65 -11.47
N SER A 205 -12.21 12.63 -10.58
CA SER A 205 -13.02 13.85 -10.49
C SER A 205 -12.95 14.70 -11.76
N ALA A 206 -11.76 14.87 -12.34
CA ALA A 206 -11.56 15.60 -13.59
C ALA A 206 -12.29 14.92 -14.76
N PHE A 207 -12.23 13.59 -14.85
CA PHE A 207 -12.94 12.84 -15.88
C PHE A 207 -14.47 13.01 -15.79
N TYR A 208 -15.05 13.15 -14.60
CA TYR A 208 -16.46 13.50 -14.47
C TYR A 208 -16.74 14.82 -15.20
N PHE A 209 -16.03 15.92 -14.93
CA PHE A 209 -16.28 17.22 -15.53
C PHE A 209 -15.95 17.27 -17.02
N LEU A 210 -14.88 16.57 -17.44
CA LEU A 210 -14.49 16.51 -18.86
C LEU A 210 -15.51 15.80 -19.74
N PHE A 211 -16.21 14.81 -19.19
CA PHE A 211 -17.11 13.95 -19.96
C PHE A 211 -18.59 14.09 -19.58
N LYS A 212 -18.95 14.88 -18.57
CA LYS A 212 -20.33 15.04 -18.10
C LYS A 212 -21.33 15.24 -19.25
N ASP A 213 -21.09 16.22 -20.11
CA ASP A 213 -22.00 16.61 -21.19
C ASP A 213 -21.63 16.01 -22.55
N LYS A 214 -20.63 15.13 -22.60
CA LYS A 214 -20.18 14.50 -23.85
C LYS A 214 -20.94 13.21 -24.14
N LYS A 215 -21.39 13.08 -25.40
CA LYS A 215 -21.85 11.78 -25.93
C LYS A 215 -20.65 11.06 -26.52
N LEU A 216 -20.52 9.79 -26.20
CA LEU A 216 -19.45 8.92 -26.70
C LEU A 216 -20.03 7.96 -27.75
N ASP A 217 -19.26 7.71 -28.77
CA ASP A 217 -19.51 6.59 -29.68
C ASP A 217 -19.17 5.30 -28.91
N ALA A 218 -20.20 4.53 -28.57
CA ALA A 218 -20.05 3.35 -27.72
C ALA A 218 -19.07 2.33 -28.31
N LYS A 219 -19.11 2.08 -29.62
CA LYS A 219 -18.23 1.10 -30.27
C LYS A 219 -16.76 1.51 -30.16
N LYS A 220 -16.44 2.75 -30.53
CA LYS A 220 -15.07 3.28 -30.49
C LYS A 220 -14.56 3.38 -29.05
N ALA A 221 -15.38 3.92 -28.14
CA ALA A 221 -15.02 4.09 -26.73
C ALA A 221 -14.75 2.74 -26.05
N ASN A 222 -15.55 1.73 -26.32
CA ASN A 222 -15.34 0.39 -25.74
C ASN A 222 -14.08 -0.29 -26.30
N ILE A 223 -13.77 -0.14 -27.61
CA ILE A 223 -12.51 -0.66 -28.19
C ILE A 223 -11.31 0.00 -27.48
N ILE A 224 -11.32 1.32 -27.34
CA ILE A 224 -10.25 2.06 -26.64
C ILE A 224 -10.13 1.56 -25.18
N SER A 225 -11.25 1.29 -24.50
CA SER A 225 -11.24 0.79 -23.12
C SER A 225 -10.65 -0.61 -23.02
N TYR A 226 -10.87 -1.51 -24.00
CA TYR A 226 -10.19 -2.81 -24.02
C TYR A 226 -8.68 -2.66 -24.20
N VAL A 227 -8.24 -1.73 -25.08
CA VAL A 227 -6.81 -1.43 -25.24
C VAL A 227 -6.21 -0.90 -23.94
N PHE A 228 -6.89 0.04 -23.28
CA PHE A 228 -6.43 0.61 -22.01
C PHE A 228 -6.40 -0.43 -20.90
N LEU A 229 -7.41 -1.31 -20.81
CA LEU A 229 -7.40 -2.42 -19.87
C LEU A 229 -6.22 -3.36 -20.14
N GLY A 230 -5.95 -3.67 -21.41
CA GLY A 230 -4.78 -4.47 -21.81
C GLY A 230 -3.46 -3.81 -21.37
N ILE A 231 -3.31 -2.50 -21.54
CA ILE A 231 -2.12 -1.75 -21.10
C ILE A 231 -1.99 -1.82 -19.57
N ILE A 232 -3.08 -1.61 -18.82
CA ILE A 232 -3.06 -1.73 -17.35
C ILE A 232 -2.61 -3.13 -16.94
N VAL A 233 -3.15 -4.18 -17.55
CA VAL A 233 -2.76 -5.57 -17.26
C VAL A 233 -1.29 -5.79 -17.58
N LEU A 234 -0.78 -5.32 -18.73
CA LEU A 234 0.63 -5.45 -19.10
C LEU A 234 1.55 -4.76 -18.07
N ILE A 235 1.21 -3.54 -17.65
CA ILE A 235 1.96 -2.83 -16.60
C ILE A 235 1.92 -3.63 -15.29
N THR A 236 0.72 -4.11 -14.89
CA THR A 236 0.54 -4.91 -13.66
C THR A 236 1.41 -6.18 -13.67
N LEU A 237 1.55 -6.84 -14.81
CA LEU A 237 2.36 -8.06 -14.93
C LEU A 237 3.87 -7.79 -15.04
N SER A 238 4.28 -6.58 -15.41
CA SER A 238 5.66 -6.25 -15.75
C SER A 238 6.39 -5.45 -14.67
N VAL A 239 5.67 -4.66 -13.85
CA VAL A 239 6.27 -3.65 -12.98
C VAL A 239 6.12 -4.06 -11.52
N ASP A 240 7.25 -4.16 -10.82
CA ASP A 240 7.29 -4.40 -9.39
C ASP A 240 6.98 -3.12 -8.59
N TYR A 241 6.51 -3.26 -7.33
CA TYR A 241 6.22 -2.13 -6.46
C TYR A 241 7.45 -1.25 -6.17
N SER A 242 8.63 -1.84 -6.09
CA SER A 242 9.90 -1.16 -5.84
C SER A 242 10.43 -0.41 -7.05
N SER A 243 9.83 -0.63 -8.24
CA SER A 243 10.28 0.03 -9.46
C SER A 243 10.04 1.54 -9.40
N LYS A 244 11.10 2.33 -9.55
CA LYS A 244 11.03 3.80 -9.63
C LYS A 244 10.07 4.30 -10.70
N SER A 245 9.90 3.57 -11.79
CA SER A 245 8.96 3.91 -12.87
C SER A 245 7.52 4.10 -12.41
N ASN A 246 7.11 3.41 -11.33
CA ASN A 246 5.80 3.61 -10.71
C ASN A 246 5.60 5.07 -10.29
N TYR A 247 6.59 5.62 -9.62
CA TYR A 247 6.55 6.94 -9.01
C TYR A 247 6.97 8.03 -9.99
N TYR A 248 7.67 7.69 -11.08
CA TYR A 248 7.97 8.59 -12.19
C TYR A 248 6.85 8.72 -13.23
N GLY A 249 5.71 8.05 -13.07
CA GLY A 249 4.54 8.33 -13.89
C GLY A 249 3.60 7.17 -14.19
N PHE A 250 3.98 5.89 -13.99
CA PHE A 250 3.08 4.77 -14.30
C PHE A 250 1.79 4.81 -13.49
N LEU A 251 1.84 5.12 -12.20
CA LEU A 251 0.64 5.25 -11.38
C LEU A 251 -0.27 6.38 -11.87
N TYR A 252 0.33 7.48 -12.38
CA TYR A 252 -0.40 8.58 -12.98
C TYR A 252 -1.06 8.17 -14.31
N LEU A 253 -0.31 7.47 -15.17
CA LEU A 253 -0.83 6.90 -16.43
C LEU A 253 -1.99 5.96 -16.17
N ILE A 254 -1.85 5.00 -15.24
CA ILE A 254 -2.92 4.05 -14.85
C ILE A 254 -4.16 4.80 -14.39
N SER A 255 -4.00 5.90 -13.65
CA SER A 255 -5.13 6.72 -13.21
C SER A 255 -5.87 7.35 -14.39
N ILE A 256 -5.16 7.83 -15.42
CA ILE A 256 -5.77 8.37 -16.64
C ILE A 256 -6.52 7.26 -17.40
N LEU A 257 -5.89 6.12 -17.63
CA LEU A 257 -6.50 4.97 -18.31
C LEU A 257 -7.74 4.48 -17.56
N GLY A 258 -7.64 4.35 -16.23
CA GLY A 258 -8.74 3.98 -15.35
C GLY A 258 -9.88 4.99 -15.35
N GLY A 259 -9.57 6.29 -15.47
CA GLY A 259 -10.55 7.36 -15.60
C GLY A 259 -11.40 7.21 -16.87
N PHE A 260 -10.76 6.92 -18.00
CA PHE A 260 -11.47 6.67 -19.25
C PHE A 260 -12.33 5.41 -19.18
N ILE A 261 -11.80 4.31 -18.63
CA ILE A 261 -12.54 3.06 -18.41
C ILE A 261 -13.76 3.31 -17.51
N THR A 262 -13.62 4.11 -16.46
CA THR A 262 -14.73 4.48 -15.57
C THR A 262 -15.83 5.23 -16.33
N VAL A 263 -15.47 6.22 -17.14
CA VAL A 263 -16.41 6.98 -17.98
C VAL A 263 -17.15 6.06 -18.95
N THR A 264 -16.45 5.19 -19.65
CA THR A 264 -17.05 4.30 -20.65
C THR A 264 -17.98 3.28 -20.00
N SER A 265 -17.62 2.72 -18.84
CA SER A 265 -18.50 1.83 -18.07
C SER A 265 -19.81 2.50 -17.68
N LEU A 266 -19.79 3.80 -17.37
CA LEU A 266 -20.99 4.54 -16.96
C LEU A 266 -21.81 5.07 -18.13
N LYS A 267 -21.17 5.39 -19.27
CA LYS A 267 -21.82 6.08 -20.39
C LYS A 267 -22.12 5.16 -21.58
N THR A 268 -21.33 4.12 -21.79
CA THR A 268 -21.46 3.22 -22.94
C THR A 268 -21.74 1.77 -22.57
N GLY A 269 -21.81 1.48 -21.26
CA GLY A 269 -22.02 0.11 -20.77
C GLY A 269 -20.81 -0.80 -21.00
N PHE A 270 -19.58 -0.26 -21.00
CA PHE A 270 -18.37 -1.07 -21.05
C PHE A 270 -18.34 -2.04 -19.88
N LEU A 271 -18.13 -3.32 -20.14
CA LEU A 271 -18.21 -4.43 -19.18
C LEU A 271 -19.60 -4.68 -18.57
N ASP A 272 -20.68 -4.05 -19.05
CA ASP A 272 -22.04 -4.35 -18.62
C ASP A 272 -22.51 -5.70 -19.25
N PHE A 273 -21.86 -6.77 -18.82
CA PHE A 273 -22.22 -8.11 -19.29
C PHE A 273 -23.56 -8.56 -18.71
N LYS A 274 -24.52 -8.83 -19.59
CA LYS A 274 -25.84 -9.39 -19.20
C LYS A 274 -25.79 -10.91 -18.93
N ASN A 275 -24.60 -11.51 -18.99
CA ASN A 275 -24.39 -12.94 -18.77
C ASN A 275 -24.54 -13.29 -17.28
N PRO A 276 -25.17 -14.40 -16.91
CA PRO A 276 -25.24 -14.92 -15.54
C PRO A 276 -23.88 -15.03 -14.84
N LEU A 277 -22.80 -15.32 -15.58
CA LEU A 277 -21.43 -15.38 -15.06
C LEU A 277 -20.89 -14.02 -14.55
N ALA A 278 -21.45 -12.92 -15.01
CA ALA A 278 -21.07 -11.58 -14.50
C ALA A 278 -21.68 -11.26 -13.12
N LYS A 279 -22.74 -11.94 -12.72
CA LYS A 279 -23.44 -11.67 -11.44
C LYS A 279 -22.53 -11.83 -10.22
N PRO A 280 -21.74 -12.92 -10.05
CA PRO A 280 -20.83 -13.06 -8.92
C PRO A 280 -19.78 -11.92 -8.86
N PHE A 281 -19.21 -11.55 -10.01
CA PHE A 281 -18.25 -10.45 -10.08
C PHE A 281 -18.88 -9.11 -9.76
N SER A 282 -20.07 -8.83 -10.28
CA SER A 282 -20.81 -7.62 -9.96
C SER A 282 -21.16 -7.55 -8.47
N LYS A 283 -21.56 -8.68 -7.87
CA LYS A 283 -21.82 -8.78 -6.44
C LYS A 283 -20.54 -8.53 -5.62
N LEU A 284 -19.43 -9.16 -6.00
CA LEU A 284 -18.13 -8.95 -5.35
C LEU A 284 -17.70 -7.47 -5.41
N GLY A 285 -17.89 -6.82 -6.56
CA GLY A 285 -17.59 -5.39 -6.71
C GLY A 285 -18.50 -4.48 -5.88
N GLU A 286 -19.79 -4.83 -5.71
CA GLU A 286 -20.70 -4.12 -4.81
C GLU A 286 -20.24 -4.21 -3.36
N HIS A 287 -19.81 -5.40 -2.94
CA HIS A 287 -19.38 -5.69 -1.58
C HIS A 287 -17.89 -5.37 -1.35
N SER A 288 -17.16 -4.89 -2.37
CA SER A 288 -15.70 -4.73 -2.38
C SER A 288 -15.14 -3.99 -1.17
N TYR A 289 -15.85 -3.01 -0.64
CA TYR A 289 -15.43 -2.26 0.55
C TYR A 289 -15.28 -3.17 1.79
N VAL A 290 -16.24 -4.04 2.03
CA VAL A 290 -16.23 -4.92 3.21
C VAL A 290 -15.16 -6.00 3.05
N TYR A 291 -15.04 -6.56 1.84
CA TYR A 291 -13.96 -7.49 1.50
C TYR A 291 -12.59 -6.85 1.68
N TYR A 292 -12.40 -5.60 1.24
CA TYR A 292 -11.17 -4.85 1.42
C TYR A 292 -10.80 -4.67 2.89
N LEU A 293 -11.77 -4.39 3.75
CA LEU A 293 -11.52 -4.22 5.19
C LEU A 293 -11.10 -5.51 5.88
N TRP A 294 -11.74 -6.65 5.55
CA TRP A 294 -11.48 -7.92 6.22
C TRP A 294 -10.23 -8.65 5.72
N GLN A 295 -9.87 -8.50 4.44
CA GLN A 295 -8.83 -9.32 3.80
C GLN A 295 -7.48 -9.26 4.50
N TYR A 296 -7.01 -8.09 4.90
CA TYR A 296 -5.68 -7.90 5.46
C TYR A 296 -5.57 -8.43 6.91
N PRO A 297 -6.49 -8.10 7.85
CA PRO A 297 -6.49 -8.71 9.18
C PRO A 297 -6.59 -10.24 9.14
N ILE A 298 -7.45 -10.80 8.28
CA ILE A 298 -7.59 -12.25 8.13
C ILE A 298 -6.26 -12.88 7.70
N MET A 299 -5.59 -12.28 6.71
CA MET A 299 -4.29 -12.76 6.26
C MET A 299 -3.26 -12.75 7.41
N ILE A 300 -3.11 -11.64 8.10
CA ILE A 300 -2.12 -11.50 9.18
C ILE A 300 -2.37 -12.52 10.30
N TYR A 301 -3.62 -12.61 10.79
CA TYR A 301 -3.91 -13.50 11.91
C TYR A 301 -3.97 -14.98 11.53
N SER A 302 -4.30 -15.32 10.31
CA SER A 302 -4.24 -16.71 9.87
C SER A 302 -2.80 -17.18 9.68
N LEU A 303 -1.91 -16.33 9.17
CA LEU A 303 -0.48 -16.63 9.13
C LEU A 303 0.07 -16.87 10.53
N GLU A 304 -0.30 -16.04 11.51
CA GLU A 304 0.10 -16.25 12.91
C GLU A 304 -0.47 -17.54 13.49
N TYR A 305 -1.74 -17.87 13.20
CA TYR A 305 -2.39 -19.09 13.70
C TYR A 305 -1.78 -20.36 13.11
N PHE A 306 -1.49 -20.40 11.83
CA PHE A 306 -0.96 -21.59 11.15
C PHE A 306 0.57 -21.68 11.15
N LYS A 307 1.26 -20.75 11.76
CA LYS A 307 2.71 -20.64 11.82
C LYS A 307 3.43 -21.92 12.25
N TRP A 308 2.86 -22.64 13.21
CA TRP A 308 3.44 -23.87 13.76
C TRP A 308 2.81 -25.15 13.19
N SER A 309 1.98 -25.04 12.15
CA SER A 309 1.35 -26.18 11.51
C SER A 309 2.12 -26.57 10.25
N ASP A 310 2.20 -27.88 9.98
CA ASP A 310 2.75 -28.41 8.72
C ASP A 310 1.77 -28.24 7.54
N ILE A 311 0.85 -27.27 7.61
CA ILE A 311 -0.14 -27.03 6.58
C ILE A 311 0.50 -26.21 5.46
N ASP A 312 0.41 -26.73 4.23
CA ASP A 312 0.85 -26.01 3.03
C ASP A 312 0.19 -24.63 2.91
N TYR A 313 0.96 -23.63 2.48
CA TYR A 313 0.51 -22.24 2.36
C TYR A 313 -0.74 -22.09 1.49
N ASN A 314 -0.88 -22.86 0.41
CA ASN A 314 -2.05 -22.79 -0.47
C ASN A 314 -3.33 -23.25 0.22
N TYR A 315 -3.26 -24.24 1.14
CA TYR A 315 -4.40 -24.62 1.99
C TYR A 315 -4.76 -23.51 2.96
N THR A 316 -3.76 -22.85 3.55
CA THR A 316 -3.97 -21.68 4.40
C THR A 316 -4.67 -20.55 3.62
N VAL A 317 -4.24 -20.26 2.41
CA VAL A 317 -4.89 -19.29 1.51
C VAL A 317 -6.33 -19.70 1.20
N GLY A 318 -6.59 -20.99 0.94
CA GLY A 318 -7.95 -21.49 0.75
C GLY A 318 -8.86 -21.22 1.94
N ILE A 319 -8.37 -21.46 3.17
CA ILE A 319 -9.08 -21.15 4.42
C ILE A 319 -9.31 -19.65 4.58
N GLN A 320 -8.30 -18.83 4.30
CA GLN A 320 -8.40 -17.36 4.35
C GLN A 320 -9.51 -16.84 3.42
N ILE A 321 -9.57 -17.35 2.19
CA ILE A 321 -10.59 -16.94 1.21
C ILE A 321 -11.99 -17.34 1.70
N ILE A 322 -12.17 -18.54 2.25
CA ILE A 322 -13.46 -18.97 2.80
C ILE A 322 -13.89 -18.07 3.96
N ILE A 323 -13.01 -17.81 4.93
CA ILE A 323 -13.28 -16.92 6.05
C ILE A 323 -13.61 -15.51 5.56
N LEU A 324 -12.83 -14.99 4.59
CA LEU A 324 -13.05 -13.70 3.98
C LEU A 324 -14.44 -13.58 3.36
N ILE A 325 -14.87 -14.57 2.59
CA ILE A 325 -16.21 -14.58 1.99
C ILE A 325 -17.28 -14.56 3.08
N ILE A 326 -17.19 -15.44 4.07
CA ILE A 326 -18.19 -15.57 5.14
C ILE A 326 -18.31 -14.25 5.93
N LEU A 327 -17.20 -13.73 6.45
CA LEU A 327 -17.20 -12.52 7.26
C LEU A 327 -17.64 -11.28 6.47
N SER A 328 -17.24 -11.19 5.20
CA SER A 328 -17.62 -10.06 4.35
C SER A 328 -19.11 -10.08 3.99
N GLU A 329 -19.67 -11.24 3.62
CA GLU A 329 -21.09 -11.33 3.30
C GLU A 329 -21.97 -11.10 4.53
N ILE A 330 -21.60 -11.62 5.70
CA ILE A 330 -22.27 -11.36 6.96
C ILE A 330 -22.22 -9.86 7.29
N SER A 331 -21.02 -9.27 7.22
CA SER A 331 -20.86 -7.85 7.51
C SER A 331 -21.63 -6.96 6.55
N TYR A 332 -21.63 -7.28 5.25
CA TYR A 332 -22.40 -6.52 4.26
C TYR A 332 -23.90 -6.56 4.57
N LYS A 333 -24.45 -7.76 4.80
CA LYS A 333 -25.87 -7.97 5.08
C LYS A 333 -26.34 -7.20 6.31
N PHE A 334 -25.61 -7.28 7.42
CA PHE A 334 -26.02 -6.71 8.70
C PHE A 334 -25.62 -5.24 8.88
N LEU A 335 -24.51 -4.80 8.29
CA LEU A 335 -23.96 -3.46 8.55
C LEU A 335 -24.24 -2.45 7.43
N ILE A 336 -24.45 -2.91 6.19
CA ILE A 336 -24.69 -2.03 5.03
C ILE A 336 -26.14 -2.14 4.54
N GLU A 337 -26.63 -3.36 4.28
CA GLU A 337 -27.94 -3.59 3.69
C GLU A 337 -29.06 -3.32 4.72
N SER A 338 -28.90 -3.79 5.96
CA SER A 338 -29.89 -3.61 7.04
C SER A 338 -29.78 -2.23 7.69
N ARG A 339 -30.65 -1.31 7.33
CA ARG A 339 -30.64 0.07 7.84
C ARG A 339 -30.82 0.20 9.36
N GLN A 340 -31.73 -0.59 9.95
CA GLN A 340 -31.99 -0.59 11.40
C GLN A 340 -30.94 -1.39 12.17
N GLY A 341 -30.61 -2.59 11.69
CA GLY A 341 -29.56 -3.43 12.28
C GLY A 341 -28.21 -2.72 12.32
N SER A 342 -27.87 -1.98 11.27
CA SER A 342 -26.63 -1.20 11.18
C SER A 342 -26.48 -0.15 12.30
N ILE A 343 -27.55 0.52 12.71
CA ILE A 343 -27.49 1.57 13.76
C ILE A 343 -27.24 0.93 15.12
N ILE A 344 -27.94 -0.16 15.44
CA ILE A 344 -27.83 -0.86 16.72
C ILE A 344 -26.44 -1.51 16.82
N LEU A 345 -26.05 -2.30 15.82
CA LEU A 345 -24.76 -2.97 15.80
C LEU A 345 -23.59 -1.99 15.86
N ARG A 346 -23.67 -0.87 15.14
CA ARG A 346 -22.66 0.19 15.21
C ARG A 346 -22.48 0.71 16.63
N ARG A 347 -23.57 0.96 17.35
CA ARG A 347 -23.51 1.45 18.76
C ARG A 347 -22.91 0.40 19.68
N ILE A 348 -23.35 -0.85 19.55
CA ILE A 348 -22.83 -1.97 20.34
C ILE A 348 -21.33 -2.14 20.10
N PHE A 349 -20.91 -2.28 18.83
CA PHE A 349 -19.49 -2.48 18.53
C PHE A 349 -18.62 -1.27 18.85
N LEU A 350 -19.15 -0.03 18.76
CA LEU A 350 -18.43 1.15 19.21
C LEU A 350 -18.19 1.11 20.73
N VAL A 351 -19.20 0.76 21.52
CA VAL A 351 -19.07 0.62 22.97
C VAL A 351 -18.08 -0.49 23.32
N LEU A 352 -18.19 -1.66 22.68
CA LEU A 352 -17.29 -2.78 22.89
C LEU A 352 -15.85 -2.43 22.45
N TYR A 353 -15.68 -1.72 21.35
CA TYR A 353 -14.36 -1.26 20.89
C TYR A 353 -13.73 -0.29 21.89
N VAL A 354 -14.48 0.69 22.37
CA VAL A 354 -14.01 1.61 23.41
C VAL A 354 -13.68 0.84 24.69
N ALA A 355 -14.52 -0.11 25.11
CA ALA A 355 -14.27 -0.94 26.28
C ALA A 355 -12.95 -1.73 26.14
N ILE A 356 -12.67 -2.33 24.99
CA ILE A 356 -11.40 -3.02 24.74
C ILE A 356 -10.20 -2.07 24.97
N LEU A 357 -10.26 -0.85 24.45
CA LEU A 357 -9.17 0.12 24.57
C LEU A 357 -8.93 0.59 26.02
N PHE A 358 -9.97 0.51 26.89
CA PHE A 358 -9.85 0.94 28.28
C PHE A 358 -9.53 -0.20 29.25
N PHE A 359 -10.03 -1.41 29.00
CA PHE A 359 -9.98 -2.51 29.96
C PHE A 359 -8.94 -3.57 29.65
N LEU A 360 -8.46 -3.67 28.40
CA LEU A 360 -7.39 -4.62 28.10
C LEU A 360 -6.01 -4.05 28.43
N PRO A 361 -5.06 -4.89 28.87
CA PRO A 361 -3.71 -4.47 29.14
C PRO A 361 -3.04 -3.91 27.88
N ILE A 362 -2.35 -2.79 28.03
CA ILE A 362 -1.64 -2.09 26.95
C ILE A 362 -0.13 -2.22 27.22
N SER A 363 0.63 -2.65 26.24
CA SER A 363 2.08 -2.58 26.25
C SER A 363 2.57 -1.39 25.46
N THR A 364 3.37 -0.53 26.09
CA THR A 364 4.07 0.58 25.44
C THR A 364 5.31 0.11 24.69
N GLU A 365 5.81 -1.07 25.03
CA GLU A 365 6.93 -1.69 24.36
C GLU A 365 6.42 -2.63 23.28
N SER A 366 6.63 -2.27 22.01
CA SER A 366 6.59 -3.22 20.90
C SER A 366 7.76 -4.22 20.99
N ASN A 367 8.43 -4.22 22.12
CA ASN A 367 9.72 -4.79 22.45
C ASN A 367 9.65 -5.85 23.53
N SER A 368 8.52 -6.52 23.78
CA SER A 368 8.71 -7.79 24.41
C SER A 368 9.57 -8.62 23.45
N ASP A 369 10.74 -9.05 23.89
CA ASP A 369 11.66 -9.88 23.09
C ASP A 369 10.92 -11.08 22.45
N GLU A 370 9.81 -11.47 23.03
CA GLU A 370 8.91 -12.49 22.55
C GLU A 370 8.11 -12.07 21.29
N VAL A 371 7.62 -10.83 21.20
CA VAL A 371 6.93 -10.34 19.98
C VAL A 371 7.92 -10.14 18.86
N LYS A 372 9.14 -9.64 19.16
CA LYS A 372 10.21 -9.52 18.17
C LYS A 372 10.70 -10.88 17.69
N ASN A 373 10.87 -11.83 18.61
CA ASN A 373 11.28 -13.18 18.25
C ASN A 373 10.20 -13.86 17.42
N ARG A 374 8.94 -13.73 17.78
CA ARG A 374 7.81 -14.27 17.01
C ARG A 374 7.69 -13.62 15.63
N ALA A 375 7.90 -12.32 15.54
CA ALA A 375 7.85 -11.62 14.27
C ALA A 375 9.04 -11.96 13.36
N ASN A 376 10.25 -12.07 13.90
CA ASN A 376 11.44 -12.53 13.16
C ASN A 376 11.31 -13.98 12.69
N GLU A 377 10.61 -14.82 13.46
CA GLU A 377 10.33 -16.21 13.08
C GLU A 377 9.29 -16.28 11.95
N ILE A 378 8.29 -15.37 11.91
CA ILE A 378 7.33 -15.26 10.77
C ILE A 378 8.08 -14.89 9.51
N ASP A 379 8.97 -13.89 9.57
CA ASP A 379 9.78 -13.44 8.44
C ASP A 379 10.69 -14.57 7.91
N ASN A 380 11.35 -15.29 8.80
CA ASN A 380 12.21 -16.42 8.42
C ASN A 380 11.42 -17.57 7.79
N ASN A 381 10.20 -17.86 8.28
CA ASN A 381 9.37 -18.93 7.73
C ASN A 381 8.73 -18.56 6.38
N LEU A 382 8.46 -17.27 6.13
CA LEU A 382 8.00 -16.80 4.83
C LEU A 382 9.14 -16.89 3.80
N VAL A 383 10.35 -16.49 4.16
CA VAL A 383 11.54 -16.63 3.31
C VAL A 383 11.83 -18.11 3.01
N THR A 384 11.73 -19.01 4.00
CA THR A 384 11.96 -20.44 3.78
C THR A 384 10.87 -21.10 2.95
N ASN A 385 9.63 -20.64 3.02
CA ASN A 385 8.55 -21.15 2.16
C ASN A 385 8.68 -20.67 0.70
N GLU A 386 9.18 -19.46 0.44
CA GLU A 386 9.55 -19.03 -0.91
C GLU A 386 10.66 -19.91 -1.50
N PHE A 387 11.64 -20.35 -0.69
CA PHE A 387 12.69 -21.26 -1.12
C PHE A 387 12.18 -22.70 -1.34
N SER A 388 11.19 -23.18 -0.58
CA SER A 388 10.69 -24.57 -0.73
C SER A 388 9.85 -24.77 -2.00
N HIS A 389 9.27 -23.72 -2.59
CA HIS A 389 8.53 -23.81 -3.85
C HIS A 389 9.41 -23.75 -5.11
N THR A 390 10.69 -23.40 -4.97
CA THR A 390 11.66 -23.43 -6.10
C THR A 390 12.54 -24.66 -6.14
N THR A 391 12.48 -25.55 -5.16
CA THR A 391 13.35 -26.73 -5.07
C THR A 391 12.61 -28.03 -4.88
N HIS A 392 11.83 -28.44 -5.87
CA HIS A 392 11.70 -29.85 -6.18
C HIS A 392 12.64 -30.14 -7.34
N GLU A 393 13.86 -30.43 -7.02
CA GLU A 393 14.91 -31.22 -7.66
C GLU A 393 16.29 -30.56 -7.42
N ASN A 394 17.16 -31.39 -6.78
CA ASN A 394 18.60 -31.25 -6.60
C ASN A 394 19.14 -30.61 -5.32
N THR A 395 19.70 -31.51 -4.52
CA THR A 395 20.83 -31.46 -3.56
C THR A 395 21.22 -30.11 -2.90
N LYS A 396 21.26 -30.16 -1.58
CA LYS A 396 21.57 -29.06 -0.64
C LYS A 396 22.93 -28.35 -0.81
N GLU A 397 23.84 -28.84 -1.64
CA GLU A 397 25.15 -28.20 -1.85
C GLU A 397 25.16 -27.16 -2.98
N ASP A 398 24.33 -27.33 -4.02
CA ASP A 398 24.30 -26.39 -5.15
C ASP A 398 23.54 -25.06 -4.87
N SER A 399 22.74 -25.01 -3.82
CA SER A 399 21.91 -23.83 -3.52
C SER A 399 22.69 -22.68 -2.88
N VAL A 400 23.71 -22.98 -2.08
CA VAL A 400 24.54 -21.97 -1.41
C VAL A 400 25.45 -21.28 -2.42
N ASP A 401 26.04 -22.05 -3.33
CA ASP A 401 26.91 -21.51 -4.39
C ASP A 401 26.14 -20.69 -5.42
N TYR A 402 24.89 -21.05 -5.73
CA TYR A 402 24.03 -20.28 -6.62
C TYR A 402 23.67 -18.90 -6.01
N ILE A 403 23.38 -18.86 -4.71
CA ILE A 403 23.07 -17.61 -4.00
C ILE A 403 24.30 -16.72 -3.87
N ALA A 404 25.45 -17.31 -3.56
CA ALA A 404 26.72 -16.60 -3.49
C ALA A 404 27.07 -15.98 -4.85
N ASN A 405 26.94 -16.72 -5.93
CA ASN A 405 27.23 -16.24 -7.29
C ASN A 405 26.24 -15.14 -7.74
N LYS A 406 24.96 -15.23 -7.38
CA LYS A 406 23.95 -14.22 -7.71
C LYS A 406 24.09 -12.93 -6.88
N LEU A 407 24.61 -13.03 -5.66
CA LEU A 407 25.00 -11.87 -4.84
C LEU A 407 26.25 -11.19 -5.39
N ILE A 408 27.24 -11.98 -5.85
CA ILE A 408 28.45 -11.46 -6.49
C ILE A 408 28.12 -10.75 -7.81
N GLU A 409 27.24 -11.32 -8.64
CA GLU A 409 26.77 -10.71 -9.90
C GLU A 409 26.00 -9.38 -9.68
N LYS A 410 25.28 -9.24 -8.58
CA LYS A 410 24.62 -7.99 -8.18
C LYS A 410 25.57 -6.94 -7.57
N MET A 411 26.73 -7.36 -7.09
CA MET A 411 27.74 -6.50 -6.48
C MET A 411 28.82 -6.04 -7.47
N GLU A 412 28.84 -6.54 -8.72
CA GLU A 412 29.69 -5.97 -9.77
C GLU A 412 29.16 -4.57 -10.15
N LEU A 413 29.82 -3.57 -9.61
CA LEU A 413 29.65 -2.16 -9.99
C LEU A 413 29.99 -2.01 -11.49
N PRO A 414 29.26 -1.16 -12.23
CA PRO A 414 29.50 -0.97 -13.66
C PRO A 414 30.93 -0.49 -13.90
N LYS A 415 31.66 -1.23 -14.70
CA LYS A 415 32.98 -0.86 -15.19
C LYS A 415 32.93 0.53 -15.82
N LYS A 416 33.70 1.46 -15.26
CA LYS A 416 33.93 2.79 -15.82
C LYS A 416 34.41 2.65 -17.28
N GLN A 417 33.64 3.21 -18.20
CA GLN A 417 34.12 3.49 -19.56
C GLN A 417 35.14 4.59 -19.48
N GLU A 418 36.35 4.33 -20.01
CA GLU A 418 37.40 5.31 -20.19
C GLU A 418 36.99 6.41 -21.17
N PRO A 419 37.18 7.69 -20.86
CA PRO A 419 37.08 8.77 -21.84
C PRO A 419 38.40 8.91 -22.60
N LYS A 420 38.30 9.00 -23.91
CA LYS A 420 39.42 9.33 -24.82
C LYS A 420 40.03 10.69 -24.50
N GLU A 421 41.32 10.72 -24.63
CA GLU A 421 42.26 11.80 -24.43
C GLU A 421 41.89 13.17 -24.91
N THR A 422 42.18 14.16 -24.08
CA THR A 422 42.67 15.47 -24.55
C THR A 422 43.89 15.84 -23.68
N GLU A 423 45.06 15.76 -24.27
CA GLU A 423 46.31 16.20 -23.68
C GLU A 423 46.28 17.71 -23.39
N LYS A 424 46.41 18.09 -22.14
CA LYS A 424 47.15 19.23 -21.58
C LYS A 424 46.80 19.38 -20.09
N ASN A 425 47.78 19.19 -19.29
CA ASN A 425 47.93 19.45 -17.86
C ASN A 425 48.38 18.21 -17.04
N ILE A 426 49.49 17.67 -17.46
CA ILE A 426 50.18 16.57 -16.74
C ILE A 426 51.48 17.12 -16.11
N SER A 427 51.37 18.07 -15.19
CA SER A 427 52.54 18.43 -14.37
C SER A 427 52.26 18.66 -12.89
N GLU A 428 51.03 18.87 -12.49
CA GLU A 428 50.73 19.09 -11.07
C GLU A 428 50.06 17.88 -10.40
N ALA A 429 49.38 17.00 -11.16
CA ALA A 429 48.71 15.80 -10.60
C ALA A 429 49.66 14.67 -10.21
N LYS A 430 50.92 14.63 -10.79
CA LYS A 430 51.91 13.60 -10.45
C LYS A 430 52.59 13.74 -9.09
N LYS A 431 52.48 14.92 -8.45
CA LYS A 431 53.04 15.10 -7.10
C LYS A 431 52.11 14.69 -5.97
N GLU A 432 50.81 14.66 -6.21
CA GLU A 432 49.82 14.18 -5.21
C GLU A 432 49.62 12.66 -5.26
N GLU A 433 49.76 12.01 -6.42
CA GLU A 433 49.65 10.53 -6.52
C GLU A 433 50.86 9.79 -5.92
N GLU A 434 52.05 10.37 -5.95
CA GLU A 434 53.25 9.77 -5.30
C GLU A 434 53.21 9.80 -3.76
N VAL A 435 52.39 10.70 -3.17
CA VAL A 435 52.23 10.78 -1.71
C VAL A 435 51.13 9.82 -1.21
N VAL A 436 50.19 9.44 -2.07
CA VAL A 436 49.11 8.51 -1.71
C VAL A 436 49.54 7.05 -1.85
N ASP A 437 50.44 6.72 -2.79
CA ASP A 437 50.86 5.34 -3.00
C ASP A 437 51.94 4.86 -1.98
N LYS A 438 52.66 5.79 -1.33
CA LYS A 438 53.60 5.44 -0.23
C LYS A 438 52.93 5.23 1.13
N LYS A 439 51.63 5.54 1.26
CA LYS A 439 50.83 5.25 2.48
C LYS A 439 50.03 3.94 2.41
N LYS A 440 50.06 3.21 1.30
CA LYS A 440 49.29 1.98 1.14
C LYS A 440 50.01 0.69 1.57
N GLU A 441 51.29 0.75 1.94
CA GLU A 441 52.04 -0.45 2.28
C GLU A 441 52.20 -0.77 3.77
N ASP A 442 51.63 0.06 4.71
CA ASP A 442 51.84 -0.25 6.14
C ASP A 442 50.62 0.12 7.00
N ASN A 443 49.41 -0.29 6.59
CA ASN A 443 48.25 -0.16 7.42
C ASN A 443 47.52 -1.51 7.48
N SER A 444 48.01 -2.42 8.29
CA SER A 444 47.16 -3.36 9.01
C SER A 444 46.24 -2.52 9.90
N ILE A 445 45.01 -2.29 9.46
CA ILE A 445 43.98 -1.61 10.25
C ILE A 445 43.69 -2.53 11.43
N GLU A 446 44.34 -2.27 12.59
CA GLU A 446 43.92 -2.93 13.83
C GLU A 446 42.48 -2.50 14.07
N GLY A 447 41.54 -3.45 13.99
CA GLY A 447 40.12 -3.20 14.10
C GLY A 447 39.64 -2.66 15.46
N LYS A 448 40.51 -2.62 16.46
CA LYS A 448 40.23 -2.16 17.83
C LYS A 448 39.71 -0.74 17.91
N ASP A 449 40.09 0.12 16.96
CA ASP A 449 39.69 1.53 16.96
C ASP A 449 38.41 1.78 16.16
N TYR A 450 37.79 0.72 15.60
CA TYR A 450 36.60 0.85 14.80
C TYR A 450 35.41 0.16 15.44
N THR A 451 34.32 0.90 15.58
CA THR A 451 33.02 0.35 16.00
C THR A 451 32.05 0.45 14.86
N PHE A 452 31.56 -0.69 14.38
CA PHE A 452 30.53 -0.79 13.36
C PHE A 452 29.17 -0.96 14.05
N ILE A 453 28.27 -0.01 13.83
CA ILE A 453 26.92 -0.03 14.40
C ILE A 453 25.92 -0.10 13.24
N GLY A 454 25.06 -1.11 13.25
CA GLY A 454 24.15 -1.29 12.14
C GLY A 454 22.86 -2.06 12.49
N ASP A 455 22.03 -2.15 11.46
CA ASP A 455 20.76 -2.86 11.46
C ASP A 455 20.88 -4.32 11.01
N SER A 456 19.77 -4.90 10.59
CA SER A 456 19.70 -6.29 10.07
C SER A 456 20.58 -6.54 8.86
N VAL A 457 20.79 -5.56 7.98
CA VAL A 457 21.63 -5.70 6.78
C VAL A 457 23.11 -5.79 7.18
N MET A 458 23.54 -4.90 8.09
CA MET A 458 24.92 -4.95 8.62
C MET A 458 25.17 -6.21 9.45
N LYS A 459 24.14 -6.75 10.12
CA LYS A 459 24.23 -8.02 10.84
C LYS A 459 24.52 -9.20 9.92
N MET A 460 23.95 -9.24 8.72
CA MET A 460 24.29 -10.25 7.71
C MET A 460 25.73 -10.08 7.20
N GLY A 461 26.24 -8.87 7.15
CA GLY A 461 27.62 -8.54 6.76
C GLY A 461 28.66 -8.67 7.89
N GLU A 462 28.25 -8.92 9.14
CA GLU A 462 29.15 -8.98 10.31
C GLU A 462 30.34 -9.94 10.14
N PRO A 463 30.19 -11.17 9.60
CA PRO A 463 31.32 -12.07 9.38
C PRO A 463 32.38 -11.46 8.44
N TYR A 464 31.94 -10.79 7.37
CA TYR A 464 32.82 -10.15 6.39
C TYR A 464 33.52 -8.90 6.95
N ILE A 465 32.80 -8.12 7.79
CA ILE A 465 33.39 -6.97 8.49
C ILE A 465 34.52 -7.45 9.42
N LYS A 466 34.31 -8.52 10.17
CA LYS A 466 35.29 -9.10 11.07
C LYS A 466 36.47 -9.78 10.35
N GLU A 467 36.28 -10.23 9.11
CA GLU A 467 37.35 -10.76 8.27
C GLU A 467 38.29 -9.65 7.78
N ILE A 468 37.75 -8.49 7.40
CA ILE A 468 38.53 -7.34 6.89
C ILE A 468 39.15 -6.54 8.05
N PHE A 469 38.37 -6.32 9.13
CA PHE A 469 38.77 -5.55 10.31
C PHE A 469 38.88 -6.51 11.51
N LYS A 470 40.00 -7.14 11.65
CA LYS A 470 40.28 -8.03 12.78
C LYS A 470 40.15 -7.26 14.10
N ASP A 471 39.44 -7.84 15.06
CA ASP A 471 39.20 -7.25 16.38
C ASP A 471 38.31 -5.97 16.40
N ALA A 472 37.61 -5.66 15.30
CA ALA A 472 36.64 -4.58 15.31
C ALA A 472 35.45 -4.87 16.23
N ASN A 473 34.99 -3.86 16.93
CA ASN A 473 33.74 -3.94 17.66
C ASN A 473 32.55 -3.81 16.67
N VAL A 474 31.74 -4.86 16.54
CA VAL A 474 30.59 -4.90 15.63
C VAL A 474 29.31 -5.05 16.45
N ASP A 475 28.57 -3.95 16.62
CA ASP A 475 27.28 -3.95 17.28
C ASP A 475 26.15 -3.86 16.24
N THR A 476 25.62 -5.00 15.86
CA THR A 476 24.54 -5.12 14.91
C THR A 476 23.29 -5.66 15.59
N LYS A 477 22.15 -4.99 15.34
CA LYS A 477 20.86 -5.39 15.92
C LYS A 477 19.77 -5.34 14.85
N VAL A 478 19.00 -6.42 14.74
CA VAL A 478 17.83 -6.46 13.87
C VAL A 478 16.84 -5.37 14.29
N SER A 479 16.31 -4.64 13.32
CA SER A 479 15.34 -3.53 13.52
C SER A 479 15.88 -2.34 14.34
N ARG A 480 17.20 -2.10 14.34
CA ARG A 480 17.73 -0.88 14.97
C ARG A 480 17.27 0.36 14.22
N GLN A 481 16.73 1.34 14.95
CA GLN A 481 16.35 2.64 14.41
C GLN A 481 17.46 3.67 14.62
N PHE A 482 17.52 4.71 13.79
CA PHE A 482 18.51 5.78 13.91
C PHE A 482 18.43 6.51 15.28
N THR A 483 17.25 6.52 15.88
CA THR A 483 16.99 7.05 17.23
C THR A 483 17.65 6.27 18.37
N ASP A 484 18.10 5.03 18.10
CA ASP A 484 18.78 4.19 19.10
C ASP A 484 20.30 4.45 19.19
N LEU A 485 20.87 5.16 18.20
CA LEU A 485 22.30 5.46 18.12
C LEU A 485 22.87 6.14 19.39
N PRO A 486 22.22 7.14 20.00
CA PRO A 486 22.75 7.77 21.21
C PRO A 486 22.93 6.81 22.38
N LYS A 487 22.07 5.80 22.51
CA LYS A 487 22.14 4.79 23.60
C LYS A 487 23.22 3.75 23.40
N VAL A 488 23.77 3.64 22.22
CA VAL A 488 24.83 2.67 21.86
C VAL A 488 26.20 3.31 21.96
N LEU A 489 26.27 4.64 21.87
CA LEU A 489 27.50 5.44 21.95
C LEU A 489 27.87 5.84 23.38
N GLU A 490 26.95 5.70 24.36
CA GLU A 490 27.21 5.79 25.81
C GLU A 490 27.74 4.45 26.32
#